data_912f570ee40de07a9fa57628774a90a9
#
_entry.id   912f570ee40de07a9fa57628774a90a9
#
_cell.length_a   1.000
_cell.length_b   1.000
_cell.length_c   1.000
_cell.angle_alpha   90.00
_cell.angle_beta   90.00
_cell.angle_gamma   90.00
#
_symmetry.space_group_name_H-M   'P 1'
#
loop_
_entity.id
_entity.type
_entity.pdbx_description
1 polymer ?
#
loop_
_entity_poly.entity_id
_entity_poly.type
_entity_poly.pdbx_seq_one_letter_code
_entity_poly.pdbx_strand_id
1 'polypeptide(L)'
;MMLQYSALAIFLLGAAGLADHSMLLKTGHIRPGFFCFYTNLSNIWILLYQILLFFAGFSPEGALWRVLTDVRVSTGMTLSIWVTHLMYHFVLVPDAKKRGKRFSDFGASFGNLCAHYITPALVLAQWLFLQDKTGINLWSAVCWLVLPLLYSVFALLRARTGKPIGHTGLLYPYPFLDLKRLGWGGLLRNTAVLLVLFFLLGCVLVGLGALLN
;
A
#
# COMPACT_ATOMS: atom_id res chain seq x y z
N MET A 1 0.31 -24.21 -7.21
CA MET A 1 0.52 -23.70 -8.58
C MET A 1 -0.25 -22.40 -8.86
N MET A 2 -1.58 -22.33 -8.73
CA MET A 2 -2.34 -21.09 -9.02
C MET A 2 -1.87 -19.86 -8.25
N LEU A 3 -1.65 -19.97 -6.95
CA LEU A 3 -1.13 -18.89 -6.11
C LEU A 3 0.25 -18.40 -6.59
N GLN A 4 1.14 -19.32 -6.94
CA GLN A 4 2.49 -19.01 -7.44
C GLN A 4 2.45 -18.23 -8.76
N TYR A 5 1.68 -18.69 -9.74
CA TYR A 5 1.61 -18.00 -11.04
C TYR A 5 0.82 -16.69 -11.00
N SER A 6 -0.21 -16.59 -10.13
CA SER A 6 -0.86 -15.31 -9.89
C SER A 6 0.11 -14.29 -9.27
N ALA A 7 1.01 -14.73 -8.40
CA ALA A 7 2.04 -13.87 -7.83
C ALA A 7 2.97 -13.31 -8.92
N LEU A 8 3.43 -14.14 -9.86
CA LEU A 8 4.24 -13.66 -11.00
C LEU A 8 3.47 -12.64 -11.86
N ALA A 9 2.20 -12.92 -12.17
CA ALA A 9 1.38 -12.02 -12.98
C ALA A 9 1.19 -10.65 -12.30
N ILE A 10 0.91 -10.64 -10.99
CA ILE A 10 0.78 -9.41 -10.20
C ILE A 10 2.11 -8.66 -10.14
N PHE A 11 3.23 -9.38 -9.95
CA PHE A 11 4.56 -8.77 -9.96
C PHE A 11 4.87 -8.09 -11.29
N LEU A 12 4.69 -8.78 -12.43
CA LEU A 12 5.00 -8.22 -13.75
C LEU A 12 4.16 -6.99 -14.08
N LEU A 13 2.84 -7.08 -13.86
CA LEU A 13 1.95 -5.96 -14.13
C LEU A 13 2.19 -4.78 -13.17
N GLY A 14 2.36 -5.07 -11.90
CA GLY A 14 2.62 -4.06 -10.88
C GLY A 14 3.99 -3.39 -11.09
N ALA A 15 5.03 -4.14 -11.47
CA ALA A 15 6.36 -3.59 -11.77
C ALA A 15 6.33 -2.66 -13.00
N ALA A 16 5.65 -3.07 -14.08
CA ALA A 16 5.46 -2.21 -15.25
C ALA A 16 4.70 -0.93 -14.88
N GLY A 17 3.61 -1.05 -14.11
CA GLY A 17 2.85 0.09 -13.62
C GLY A 17 3.67 1.01 -12.72
N LEU A 18 4.45 0.46 -11.79
CA LEU A 18 5.27 1.25 -10.88
C LEU A 18 6.44 1.94 -11.61
N ALA A 19 7.01 1.30 -12.62
CA ALA A 19 8.03 1.89 -13.48
C ALA A 19 7.48 3.09 -14.29
N ASP A 20 6.26 2.99 -14.84
CA ASP A 20 5.59 4.13 -15.48
C ASP A 20 5.24 5.22 -14.44
N HIS A 21 4.70 4.84 -13.27
CA HIS A 21 4.34 5.77 -12.20
C HIS A 21 5.56 6.53 -11.65
N SER A 22 6.72 5.89 -11.59
CA SER A 22 7.98 6.50 -11.15
C SER A 22 8.61 7.44 -12.18
N MET A 23 8.10 7.51 -13.39
CA MET A 23 8.66 8.17 -14.58
C MET A 23 9.86 7.44 -15.18
N LEU A 24 10.29 6.30 -14.66
CA LEU A 24 11.46 5.55 -15.13
C LEU A 24 11.35 5.20 -16.62
N LEU A 25 10.18 4.73 -17.07
CA LEU A 25 9.95 4.36 -18.47
C LEU A 25 9.94 5.57 -19.44
N LYS A 26 9.64 6.77 -18.92
CA LYS A 26 9.53 7.97 -19.76
C LYS A 26 10.81 8.79 -19.81
N THR A 27 11.56 8.82 -18.72
CA THR A 27 12.72 9.73 -18.57
C THR A 27 14.02 9.00 -18.27
N GLY A 28 14.00 7.68 -18.08
CA GLY A 28 15.16 6.90 -17.61
C GLY A 28 15.53 7.12 -16.15
N HIS A 29 14.81 7.98 -15.42
CA HIS A 29 15.08 8.34 -14.04
C HIS A 29 13.84 8.27 -13.17
N ILE A 30 14.02 7.87 -11.90
CA ILE A 30 12.94 7.91 -10.91
C ILE A 30 12.71 9.35 -10.48
N ARG A 31 11.47 9.81 -10.50
CA ARG A 31 11.10 11.19 -10.12
C ARG A 31 11.55 11.52 -8.70
N PRO A 32 12.10 12.72 -8.45
CA PRO A 32 12.48 13.15 -7.11
C PRO A 32 11.32 13.06 -6.10
N GLY A 33 11.60 12.54 -4.90
CA GLY A 33 10.59 12.38 -3.85
C GLY A 33 9.70 11.13 -3.98
N PHE A 34 9.91 10.27 -4.99
CA PHE A 34 9.13 9.05 -5.21
C PHE A 34 9.00 8.19 -3.95
N PHE A 35 10.10 7.94 -3.26
CA PHE A 35 10.15 7.12 -2.05
C PHE A 35 9.58 7.80 -0.78
N CYS A 36 9.11 9.03 -0.88
CA CYS A 36 8.49 9.72 0.25
C CYS A 36 7.01 9.37 0.44
N PHE A 37 6.36 8.75 -0.54
CA PHE A 37 4.92 8.47 -0.52
C PHE A 37 4.63 7.03 -0.13
N TYR A 38 3.67 6.83 0.80
CA TYR A 38 3.21 5.51 1.22
C TYR A 38 2.78 4.62 0.05
N THR A 39 2.07 5.20 -0.92
CA THR A 39 1.67 4.50 -2.15
C THR A 39 2.83 3.79 -2.83
N ASN A 40 3.95 4.48 -2.99
CA ASN A 40 5.09 3.92 -3.72
C ASN A 40 5.80 2.86 -2.88
N LEU A 41 5.94 3.09 -1.57
CA LEU A 41 6.55 2.12 -0.66
C LEU A 41 5.68 0.86 -0.52
N SER A 42 4.35 1.01 -0.36
CA SER A 42 3.44 -0.15 -0.28
C SER A 42 3.44 -0.98 -1.56
N ASN A 43 3.47 -0.35 -2.74
CA ASN A 43 3.62 -1.06 -4.01
C ASN A 43 4.96 -1.81 -4.09
N ILE A 44 6.08 -1.19 -3.67
CA ILE A 44 7.39 -1.86 -3.63
C ILE A 44 7.34 -3.09 -2.72
N TRP A 45 6.78 -2.96 -1.50
CA TRP A 45 6.64 -4.10 -0.57
C TRP A 45 5.79 -5.23 -1.16
N ILE A 46 4.69 -4.88 -1.84
CA ILE A 46 3.86 -5.86 -2.54
C ILE A 46 4.64 -6.54 -3.67
N LEU A 47 5.38 -5.80 -4.48
CA LEU A 47 6.17 -6.41 -5.56
C LEU A 47 7.24 -7.35 -5.02
N LEU A 48 7.93 -6.95 -3.95
CA LEU A 48 8.89 -7.83 -3.26
C LEU A 48 8.19 -9.08 -2.71
N TYR A 49 7.06 -8.93 -2.04
CA TYR A 49 6.26 -10.05 -1.55
C TYR A 49 5.85 -11.00 -2.68
N GLN A 50 5.32 -10.48 -3.79
CA GLN A 50 4.84 -11.29 -4.90
C GLN A 50 5.96 -12.05 -5.60
N ILE A 51 7.12 -11.43 -5.85
CA ILE A 51 8.24 -12.13 -6.49
C ILE A 51 8.85 -13.19 -5.56
N LEU A 52 8.93 -12.91 -4.25
CA LEU A 52 9.37 -13.91 -3.27
C LEU A 52 8.38 -15.07 -3.17
N LEU A 53 7.07 -14.80 -3.20
CA LEU A 53 6.02 -15.82 -3.19
C LEU A 53 6.10 -16.71 -4.43
N PHE A 54 6.38 -16.13 -5.61
CA PHE A 54 6.61 -16.89 -6.84
C PHE A 54 7.80 -17.85 -6.70
N PHE A 55 8.96 -17.37 -6.26
CA PHE A 55 10.15 -18.22 -6.12
C PHE A 55 9.99 -19.26 -5.00
N ALA A 56 9.36 -18.89 -3.88
CA ALA A 56 9.08 -19.82 -2.78
C ALA A 56 8.16 -20.98 -3.19
N GLY A 57 7.29 -20.75 -4.18
CA GLY A 57 6.38 -21.79 -4.70
C GLY A 57 7.07 -22.97 -5.40
N PHE A 58 8.37 -22.88 -5.72
CA PHE A 58 9.16 -24.03 -6.20
C PHE A 58 9.58 -24.97 -5.06
N SER A 59 9.44 -24.54 -3.80
CA SER A 59 9.73 -25.33 -2.60
C SER A 59 8.62 -25.14 -1.56
N PRO A 60 7.41 -25.66 -1.79
CA PRO A 60 6.24 -25.40 -0.93
C PRO A 60 6.38 -25.92 0.51
N GLU A 61 7.29 -26.87 0.76
CA GLU A 61 7.66 -27.32 2.10
C GLU A 61 8.71 -26.44 2.78
N GLY A 62 9.26 -25.45 2.06
CA GLY A 62 10.32 -24.59 2.53
C GLY A 62 9.85 -23.55 3.57
N ALA A 63 10.78 -23.10 4.41
CA ALA A 63 10.49 -22.09 5.44
C ALA A 63 9.96 -20.76 4.82
N LEU A 64 10.52 -20.35 3.68
CA LEU A 64 10.11 -19.11 3.01
C LEU A 64 8.64 -19.18 2.56
N TRP A 65 8.21 -20.29 1.95
CA TRP A 65 6.82 -20.47 1.55
C TRP A 65 5.89 -20.37 2.75
N ARG A 66 6.20 -21.10 3.85
CA ARG A 66 5.39 -21.06 5.08
C ARG A 66 5.27 -19.65 5.66
N VAL A 67 6.34 -18.87 5.65
CA VAL A 67 6.30 -17.48 6.13
C VAL A 67 5.45 -16.60 5.23
N LEU A 68 5.62 -16.69 3.90
CA LEU A 68 4.89 -15.83 2.96
C LEU A 68 3.41 -16.19 2.85
N THR A 69 3.04 -17.46 3.07
CA THR A 69 1.64 -17.92 3.08
C THR A 69 1.00 -17.88 4.46
N ASP A 70 1.75 -17.53 5.53
CA ASP A 70 1.15 -17.30 6.84
C ASP A 70 0.04 -16.25 6.74
N VAL A 71 -1.12 -16.56 7.31
CA VAL A 71 -2.32 -15.72 7.19
C VAL A 71 -2.11 -14.29 7.70
N ARG A 72 -1.25 -14.09 8.70
CA ARG A 72 -0.92 -12.77 9.24
C ARG A 72 -0.09 -11.95 8.26
N VAL A 73 0.86 -12.60 7.57
CA VAL A 73 1.71 -11.95 6.56
C VAL A 73 0.87 -11.61 5.33
N SER A 74 0.14 -12.58 4.79
CA SER A 74 -0.66 -12.40 3.57
C SER A 74 -1.79 -11.37 3.76
N THR A 75 -2.49 -11.41 4.90
CA THR A 75 -3.52 -10.41 5.25
C THR A 75 -2.89 -9.03 5.46
N GLY A 76 -1.74 -8.94 6.14
CA GLY A 76 -1.02 -7.69 6.34
C GLY A 76 -0.59 -7.02 5.03
N MET A 77 -0.06 -7.79 4.09
CA MET A 77 0.30 -7.31 2.76
C MET A 77 -0.92 -6.83 1.97
N THR A 78 -2.02 -7.59 2.01
CA THR A 78 -3.28 -7.22 1.37
C THR A 78 -3.85 -5.92 1.95
N LEU A 79 -3.88 -5.79 3.28
CA LEU A 79 -4.33 -4.56 3.95
C LEU A 79 -3.45 -3.36 3.58
N SER A 80 -2.13 -3.53 3.55
CA SER A 80 -1.22 -2.43 3.26
C SER A 80 -1.47 -1.80 1.89
N ILE A 81 -1.75 -2.61 0.87
CA ILE A 81 -2.04 -2.10 -0.48
C ILE A 81 -3.48 -1.63 -0.63
N TRP A 82 -4.44 -2.23 0.09
CA TRP A 82 -5.83 -1.78 0.12
C TRP A 82 -5.98 -0.39 0.76
N VAL A 83 -5.22 -0.12 1.82
CA VAL A 83 -5.14 1.24 2.40
C VAL A 83 -4.69 2.25 1.35
N THR A 84 -3.72 1.91 0.52
CA THR A 84 -3.29 2.77 -0.60
C THR A 84 -4.45 3.09 -1.54
N HIS A 85 -5.23 2.09 -1.93
CA HIS A 85 -6.41 2.27 -2.77
C HIS A 85 -7.45 3.19 -2.11
N LEU A 86 -7.85 2.87 -0.87
CA LEU A 86 -8.90 3.59 -0.17
C LEU A 86 -8.51 5.05 0.12
N MET A 87 -7.28 5.28 0.57
CA MET A 87 -6.79 6.65 0.81
C MET A 87 -6.71 7.45 -0.49
N TYR A 88 -6.30 6.84 -1.59
CA TYR A 88 -6.31 7.51 -2.88
C TYR A 88 -7.73 7.85 -3.33
N HIS A 89 -8.62 6.87 -3.35
CA HIS A 89 -9.98 7.01 -3.88
C HIS A 89 -10.86 7.93 -3.04
N PHE A 90 -10.83 7.78 -1.71
CA PHE A 90 -11.75 8.51 -0.82
C PHE A 90 -11.18 9.81 -0.23
N VAL A 91 -9.85 9.99 -0.26
CA VAL A 91 -9.22 11.19 0.30
C VAL A 91 -8.56 12.03 -0.78
N LEU A 92 -7.64 11.46 -1.57
CA LEU A 92 -6.82 12.24 -2.49
C LEU A 92 -7.57 12.64 -3.76
N VAL A 93 -8.39 11.76 -4.34
CA VAL A 93 -9.20 12.07 -5.53
C VAL A 93 -10.24 13.16 -5.23
N PRO A 94 -11.05 13.08 -4.16
CA PRO A 94 -11.97 14.16 -3.81
C PRO A 94 -11.28 15.50 -3.52
N ASP A 95 -10.13 15.47 -2.83
CA ASP A 95 -9.37 16.69 -2.57
C ASP A 95 -8.82 17.33 -3.86
N ALA A 96 -8.34 16.52 -4.81
CA ALA A 96 -7.92 17.01 -6.12
C ALA A 96 -9.09 17.60 -6.93
N LYS A 97 -10.27 16.95 -6.90
CA LYS A 97 -11.48 17.46 -7.54
C LYS A 97 -11.95 18.77 -6.93
N LYS A 98 -11.90 18.95 -5.61
CA LYS A 98 -12.21 20.23 -4.94
C LYS A 98 -11.28 21.36 -5.39
N ARG A 99 -10.07 21.04 -5.81
CA ARG A 99 -9.11 21.99 -6.40
C ARG A 99 -9.26 22.17 -7.92
N GLY A 100 -10.38 21.74 -8.51
CA GLY A 100 -10.72 21.92 -9.92
C GLY A 100 -10.02 20.95 -10.89
N LYS A 101 -9.32 19.92 -10.40
CA LYS A 101 -8.67 18.93 -11.26
C LYS A 101 -9.65 17.86 -11.70
N ARG A 102 -9.65 17.48 -12.98
CA ARG A 102 -10.35 16.31 -13.48
C ARG A 102 -9.51 15.05 -13.24
N PHE A 103 -10.15 13.90 -13.08
CA PHE A 103 -9.42 12.62 -12.90
C PHE A 103 -8.51 12.31 -14.11
N SER A 104 -8.93 12.67 -15.33
CA SER A 104 -8.09 12.58 -16.53
C SER A 104 -6.75 13.27 -16.41
N ASP A 105 -6.67 14.34 -15.63
CA ASP A 105 -5.50 15.21 -15.57
C ASP A 105 -4.40 14.64 -14.63
N PHE A 106 -4.77 13.79 -13.67
CA PHE A 106 -3.84 13.28 -12.67
C PHE A 106 -3.95 11.77 -12.40
N GLY A 107 -5.10 11.15 -12.68
CA GLY A 107 -5.43 9.79 -12.24
C GLY A 107 -5.46 8.73 -13.35
N ALA A 108 -5.61 9.12 -14.61
CA ALA A 108 -5.88 8.20 -15.72
C ALA A 108 -4.63 7.59 -16.37
N SER A 109 -3.41 7.92 -15.93
CA SER A 109 -2.20 7.29 -16.47
C SER A 109 -2.12 5.82 -16.06
N PHE A 110 -1.51 4.98 -16.92
CA PHE A 110 -1.33 3.55 -16.64
C PHE A 110 -0.68 3.30 -15.29
N GLY A 111 0.44 3.97 -15.01
CA GLY A 111 1.15 3.82 -13.75
C GLY A 111 0.32 4.22 -12.53
N ASN A 112 -0.49 5.29 -12.65
CA ASN A 112 -1.37 5.70 -11.55
C ASN A 112 -2.52 4.71 -11.33
N LEU A 113 -3.11 4.19 -12.39
CA LEU A 113 -4.16 3.16 -12.31
C LEU A 113 -3.59 1.86 -11.72
N CYS A 114 -2.40 1.43 -12.13
CA CYS A 114 -1.75 0.26 -11.54
C CYS A 114 -1.48 0.46 -10.05
N ALA A 115 -0.86 1.56 -9.66
CA ALA A 115 -0.46 1.79 -8.27
C ALA A 115 -1.64 1.91 -7.30
N HIS A 116 -2.79 2.42 -7.74
CA HIS A 116 -3.92 2.74 -6.86
C HIS A 116 -5.16 1.88 -7.04
N TYR A 117 -5.30 1.16 -8.16
CA TYR A 117 -6.52 0.38 -8.46
C TYR A 117 -6.20 -1.05 -8.86
N ILE A 118 -5.38 -1.27 -9.90
CA ILE A 118 -5.20 -2.59 -10.49
C ILE A 118 -4.43 -3.50 -9.55
N THR A 119 -3.24 -3.10 -9.09
CA THR A 119 -2.43 -3.89 -8.16
C THR A 119 -3.18 -4.16 -6.85
N PRO A 120 -3.81 -3.18 -6.17
CA PRO A 120 -4.63 -3.45 -4.99
C PRO A 120 -5.76 -4.46 -5.25
N ALA A 121 -6.49 -4.32 -6.36
CA ALA A 121 -7.59 -5.21 -6.70
C ALA A 121 -7.12 -6.66 -6.94
N LEU A 122 -6.02 -6.82 -7.67
CA LEU A 122 -5.45 -8.15 -7.95
C LEU A 122 -4.91 -8.82 -6.68
N VAL A 123 -4.26 -8.07 -5.79
CA VAL A 123 -3.77 -8.61 -4.51
C VAL A 123 -4.93 -9.02 -3.62
N LEU A 124 -6.01 -8.22 -3.57
CA LEU A 124 -7.21 -8.62 -2.83
C LEU A 124 -7.86 -9.86 -3.43
N ALA A 125 -8.01 -9.93 -4.75
CA ALA A 125 -8.55 -11.12 -5.42
C ALA A 125 -7.70 -12.37 -5.15
N GLN A 126 -6.36 -12.23 -5.22
CA GLN A 126 -5.44 -13.31 -4.86
C GLN A 126 -5.66 -13.77 -3.40
N TRP A 127 -5.78 -12.83 -2.46
CA TRP A 127 -6.03 -13.13 -1.07
C TRP A 127 -7.39 -13.82 -0.88
N LEU A 128 -8.47 -13.30 -1.50
CA LEU A 128 -9.82 -13.86 -1.37
C LEU A 128 -9.93 -15.29 -1.90
N PHE A 129 -9.34 -15.58 -3.05
CA PHE A 129 -9.61 -16.80 -3.79
C PHE A 129 -8.48 -17.85 -3.74
N LEU A 130 -7.24 -17.46 -3.42
CA LEU A 130 -6.09 -18.36 -3.58
C LEU A 130 -5.28 -18.54 -2.29
N GLN A 131 -5.42 -17.69 -1.30
CA GLN A 131 -4.67 -17.81 -0.04
C GLN A 131 -5.48 -18.52 1.04
N ASP A 132 -4.80 -19.34 1.84
CA ASP A 132 -5.39 -19.95 3.02
C ASP A 132 -5.66 -18.89 4.09
N LYS A 133 -6.81 -18.98 4.74
CA LYS A 133 -7.27 -18.07 5.79
C LYS A 133 -7.38 -18.78 7.16
N THR A 134 -6.95 -20.02 7.23
CA THR A 134 -6.95 -20.81 8.47
C THR A 134 -6.18 -20.08 9.55
N GLY A 135 -6.80 -19.91 10.72
CA GLY A 135 -6.20 -19.22 11.86
C GLY A 135 -6.26 -17.68 11.80
N ILE A 136 -6.97 -17.09 10.81
CA ILE A 136 -7.21 -15.65 10.81
C ILE A 136 -7.95 -15.23 12.07
N ASN A 137 -7.53 -14.13 12.68
CA ASN A 137 -8.14 -13.61 13.90
C ASN A 137 -7.90 -12.11 14.05
N LEU A 138 -8.51 -11.49 15.06
CA LEU A 138 -8.39 -10.04 15.31
C LEU A 138 -6.94 -9.57 15.54
N TRP A 139 -6.05 -10.45 16.03
CA TRP A 139 -4.64 -10.13 16.18
C TRP A 139 -3.97 -9.88 14.83
N SER A 140 -4.42 -10.56 13.76
CA SER A 140 -4.00 -10.28 12.40
C SER A 140 -4.32 -8.84 11.97
N ALA A 141 -5.47 -8.29 12.40
CA ALA A 141 -5.83 -6.89 12.12
C ALA A 141 -5.00 -5.88 12.92
N VAL A 142 -4.52 -6.22 14.12
CA VAL A 142 -3.68 -5.34 14.93
C VAL A 142 -2.24 -5.31 14.41
N CYS A 143 -1.65 -6.47 14.11
CA CYS A 143 -0.25 -6.57 13.73
C CYS A 143 0.11 -5.74 12.48
N TRP A 144 -0.78 -5.65 11.52
CA TRP A 144 -0.48 -4.92 10.28
C TRP A 144 -0.45 -3.38 10.46
N LEU A 145 -1.07 -2.83 11.54
CA LEU A 145 -1.03 -1.39 11.84
C LEU A 145 0.40 -0.88 12.05
N VAL A 146 1.35 -1.77 12.30
CA VAL A 146 2.77 -1.41 12.39
C VAL A 146 3.28 -0.72 11.13
N LEU A 147 2.84 -1.14 9.94
CA LEU A 147 3.31 -0.57 8.67
C LEU A 147 2.95 0.91 8.48
N PRO A 148 1.67 1.34 8.62
CA PRO A 148 1.31 2.76 8.54
C PRO A 148 1.90 3.58 9.69
N LEU A 149 2.12 3.00 10.88
CA LEU A 149 2.80 3.68 11.99
C LEU A 149 4.27 3.93 11.66
N LEU A 150 5.00 2.92 11.21
CA LEU A 150 6.41 3.07 10.78
C LEU A 150 6.53 4.09 9.66
N TYR A 151 5.60 4.07 8.70
CA TYR A 151 5.57 5.08 7.67
C TYR A 151 5.33 6.50 8.23
N SER A 152 4.43 6.67 9.19
CA SER A 152 4.18 7.97 9.81
C SER A 152 5.43 8.51 10.50
N VAL A 153 6.14 7.64 11.24
CA VAL A 153 7.45 7.98 11.85
C VAL A 153 8.46 8.36 10.78
N PHE A 154 8.60 7.57 9.72
CA PHE A 154 9.50 7.87 8.61
C PHE A 154 9.18 9.23 7.97
N ALA A 155 7.90 9.54 7.70
CA ALA A 155 7.50 10.81 7.11
C ALA A 155 7.84 12.02 7.99
N LEU A 156 7.67 11.88 9.32
CA LEU A 156 8.02 12.92 10.29
C LEU A 156 9.54 13.10 10.41
N LEU A 157 10.31 12.02 10.50
CA LEU A 157 11.78 12.07 10.53
C LEU A 157 12.34 12.68 9.25
N ARG A 158 11.80 12.29 8.11
CA ARG A 158 12.18 12.86 6.81
C ARG A 158 11.87 14.36 6.77
N ALA A 159 10.72 14.80 7.25
CA ALA A 159 10.36 16.22 7.27
C ALA A 159 11.31 17.08 8.13
N ARG A 160 11.93 16.51 9.17
CA ARG A 160 12.96 17.17 9.98
C ARG A 160 14.21 17.57 9.19
N THR A 161 14.49 16.93 8.05
CA THR A 161 15.62 17.33 7.19
C THR A 161 15.43 18.72 6.58
N GLY A 162 14.23 19.30 6.61
CA GLY A 162 13.89 20.58 6.02
C GLY A 162 13.87 20.60 4.48
N LYS A 163 14.22 19.50 3.83
CA LYS A 163 14.28 19.42 2.35
C LYS A 163 12.88 19.19 1.78
N PRO A 164 12.43 19.93 0.77
CA PRO A 164 11.15 19.68 0.08
C PRO A 164 11.12 18.29 -0.59
N ILE A 165 9.91 17.75 -0.76
CA ILE A 165 9.69 16.50 -1.49
C ILE A 165 9.75 16.79 -3.00
N GLY A 166 10.84 16.42 -3.65
CA GLY A 166 11.04 16.69 -5.07
C GLY A 166 10.83 18.18 -5.39
N HIS A 167 10.04 18.48 -6.41
CA HIS A 167 9.71 19.84 -6.84
C HIS A 167 8.40 20.36 -6.25
N THR A 168 7.80 19.68 -5.26
CA THR A 168 6.47 20.07 -4.74
C THR A 168 6.48 21.24 -3.80
N GLY A 169 7.62 21.62 -3.23
CA GLY A 169 7.73 22.60 -2.15
C GLY A 169 7.22 22.10 -0.78
N LEU A 170 6.60 20.92 -0.72
CA LEU A 170 6.02 20.34 0.48
C LEU A 170 7.07 19.58 1.30
N LEU A 171 7.02 19.72 2.62
CA LEU A 171 7.85 18.93 3.54
C LEU A 171 7.21 17.58 3.89
N TYR A 172 5.89 17.51 3.92
CA TYR A 172 5.12 16.32 4.29
C TYR A 172 4.42 15.73 3.07
N PRO A 173 4.41 14.40 2.92
CA PRO A 173 3.82 13.75 1.75
C PRO A 173 2.30 13.86 1.71
N TYR A 174 1.66 14.04 2.87
CA TYR A 174 0.21 14.15 3.00
C TYR A 174 -0.20 15.26 3.96
N PRO A 175 -1.32 15.98 3.67
CA PRO A 175 -1.80 17.07 4.50
C PRO A 175 -2.17 16.66 5.94
N PHE A 176 -2.56 15.39 6.15
CA PHE A 176 -2.91 14.86 7.46
C PHE A 176 -1.70 14.49 8.32
N LEU A 177 -0.48 14.53 7.76
CA LEU A 177 0.79 14.37 8.48
C LEU A 177 1.56 15.67 8.64
N ASP A 178 1.02 16.81 8.17
CA ASP A 178 1.69 18.10 8.21
C ASP A 178 1.69 18.68 9.65
N LEU A 179 2.73 18.30 10.40
CA LEU A 179 2.93 18.75 11.78
C LEU A 179 3.02 20.28 11.91
N LYS A 180 3.62 20.97 10.92
CA LYS A 180 3.73 22.43 10.94
C LYS A 180 2.37 23.11 10.91
N ARG A 181 1.46 22.57 10.09
CA ARG A 181 0.09 23.10 9.94
C ARG A 181 -0.85 22.66 11.05
N LEU A 182 -0.73 21.40 11.50
CA LEU A 182 -1.71 20.76 12.40
C LEU A 182 -1.35 20.93 13.89
N GLY A 183 -0.07 21.14 14.20
CA GLY A 183 0.45 20.97 15.55
C GLY A 183 0.37 19.50 16.02
N TRP A 184 0.91 19.22 17.20
CA TRP A 184 0.91 17.85 17.76
C TRP A 184 -0.51 17.32 18.01
N GLY A 185 -1.42 18.15 18.53
CA GLY A 185 -2.81 17.74 18.80
C GLY A 185 -3.55 17.30 17.54
N GLY A 186 -3.44 18.07 16.45
CA GLY A 186 -4.04 17.73 15.16
C GLY A 186 -3.42 16.50 14.52
N LEU A 187 -2.09 16.37 14.59
CA LEU A 187 -1.38 15.19 14.09
C LEU A 187 -1.82 13.92 14.84
N LEU A 188 -1.81 13.94 16.16
CA LEU A 188 -2.21 12.78 16.98
C LEU A 188 -3.67 12.38 16.73
N ARG A 189 -4.57 13.37 16.67
CA ARG A 189 -5.98 13.10 16.33
C ARG A 189 -6.12 12.43 14.96
N ASN A 190 -5.47 12.96 13.92
CA ASN A 190 -5.56 12.38 12.58
C ASN A 190 -4.94 10.97 12.52
N THR A 191 -3.82 10.75 13.19
CA THR A 191 -3.20 9.44 13.32
C THR A 191 -4.14 8.45 14.01
N ALA A 192 -4.74 8.83 15.14
CA ALA A 192 -5.69 7.97 15.85
C ALA A 192 -6.91 7.61 15.00
N VAL A 193 -7.50 8.58 14.30
CA VAL A 193 -8.62 8.33 13.37
C VAL A 193 -8.24 7.36 12.27
N LEU A 194 -7.08 7.55 11.64
CA LEU A 194 -6.61 6.65 10.58
C LEU A 194 -6.34 5.25 11.12
N LEU A 195 -5.73 5.09 12.29
CA LEU A 195 -5.49 3.79 12.90
C LEU A 195 -6.80 3.06 13.20
N VAL A 196 -7.82 3.76 13.71
CA VAL A 196 -9.15 3.16 13.92
C VAL A 196 -9.77 2.72 12.59
N LEU A 197 -9.75 3.55 11.55
CA LEU A 197 -10.28 3.20 10.23
C LEU A 197 -9.54 2.00 9.64
N PHE A 198 -8.22 1.95 9.76
CA PHE A 198 -7.42 0.84 9.27
C PHE A 198 -7.66 -0.44 10.08
N PHE A 199 -7.81 -0.35 11.39
CA PHE A 199 -8.19 -1.48 12.22
C PHE A 199 -9.57 -2.04 11.82
N LEU A 200 -10.57 -1.17 11.61
CA LEU A 200 -11.89 -1.58 11.15
C LEU A 200 -11.84 -2.27 9.79
N LEU A 201 -11.01 -1.77 8.86
CA LEU A 201 -10.76 -2.45 7.59
C LEU A 201 -10.15 -3.85 7.81
N GLY A 202 -9.22 -3.97 8.75
CA GLY A 202 -8.65 -5.25 9.18
C GLY A 202 -9.71 -6.19 9.72
N CYS A 203 -10.63 -5.70 10.55
CA CYS A 203 -11.77 -6.49 11.06
C CYS A 203 -12.69 -6.98 9.92
N VAL A 204 -12.92 -6.15 8.90
CA VAL A 204 -13.69 -6.58 7.71
C VAL A 204 -13.00 -7.76 7.01
N LEU A 205 -11.67 -7.70 6.79
CA LEU A 205 -10.95 -8.83 6.17
C LEU A 205 -10.95 -10.06 7.07
N VAL A 206 -10.82 -9.89 8.39
CA VAL A 206 -10.93 -11.01 9.34
C VAL A 206 -12.31 -11.67 9.25
N GLY A 207 -13.38 -10.87 9.21
CA GLY A 207 -14.74 -11.38 9.03
C GLY A 207 -14.94 -12.10 7.69
N LEU A 208 -14.46 -11.52 6.58
CA LEU A 208 -14.50 -12.16 5.28
C LEU A 208 -13.67 -13.46 5.26
N GLY A 209 -12.48 -13.46 5.86
CA GLY A 209 -11.67 -14.66 5.97
C GLY A 209 -12.34 -15.78 6.76
N ALA A 210 -13.02 -15.45 7.84
CA ALA A 210 -13.79 -16.42 8.64
C ALA A 210 -15.02 -16.99 7.89
N LEU A 211 -15.58 -16.23 6.95
CA LEU A 211 -16.71 -16.68 6.12
C LEU A 211 -16.28 -17.56 4.93
N LEU A 212 -15.02 -17.45 4.52
CA LEU A 212 -14.47 -18.13 3.33
C LEU A 212 -13.62 -19.36 3.69
N ASN A 213 -13.51 -19.70 4.97
CA ASN A 213 -12.81 -20.90 5.48
C ASN A 213 -13.69 -22.13 5.46
#